data_efcfebc168006343c21e13fb073d9c95
#
_entry.id   efcfebc168006343c21e13fb073d9c95
#
_cell.length_a   1.000
_cell.length_b   1.000
_cell.length_c   1.000
_cell.angle_alpha   90.00
_cell.angle_beta   90.00
_cell.angle_gamma   90.00
#
_symmetry.space_group_name_H-M   'P 1'
#
loop_
_entity.id
_entity.type
_entity.pdbx_description
1 polymer ?
#
loop_
_entity_poly.entity_id
_entity_poly.type
_entity_poly.pdbx_seq_one_letter_code
_entity_poly.pdbx_strand_id
1 'polypeptide(L)' 'MVMDSKLAEQKGLEPLGAFKGFAVAGCEPDEMGIGPVFAIPKLLERNNLNIDDIDLWELNEAFASQTLYCRDKLGIDNE' A
#
# COMPACT_ATOMS: atom_id res chain seq x y z
N MET A 1 -3.31 -17.69 6.18
CA MET A 1 -4.60 -18.10 5.61
C MET A 1 -5.55 -16.90 5.58
N VAL A 2 -6.29 -16.74 4.48
CA VAL A 2 -7.27 -15.66 4.33
C VAL A 2 -8.67 -16.26 4.47
N MET A 3 -9.54 -15.59 5.24
CA MET A 3 -10.92 -16.06 5.40
C MET A 3 -11.86 -14.91 5.73
N ASP A 4 -13.15 -15.18 5.65
CA ASP A 4 -14.19 -14.24 6.02
C ASP A 4 -14.13 -13.94 7.53
N SER A 5 -14.34 -12.68 7.91
CA SER A 5 -14.26 -12.26 9.30
C SER A 5 -15.29 -12.95 10.20
N LYS A 6 -16.50 -13.19 9.68
CA LYS A 6 -17.54 -13.89 10.42
C LYS A 6 -17.15 -15.34 10.69
N LEU A 7 -16.53 -15.99 9.70
CA LEU A 7 -16.07 -17.36 9.85
C LEU A 7 -14.95 -17.45 10.90
N ALA A 8 -14.03 -16.49 10.89
CA ALA A 8 -12.96 -16.44 11.88
C ALA A 8 -13.53 -16.32 13.30
N GLU A 9 -14.53 -15.46 13.47
CA GLU A 9 -15.21 -15.27 14.74
C GLU A 9 -15.90 -16.57 15.20
N GLN A 10 -16.62 -17.22 14.29
CA GLN A 10 -17.32 -18.48 14.60
C GLN A 10 -16.37 -19.60 15.04
N LYS A 11 -15.14 -19.62 14.48
CA LYS A 11 -14.14 -20.62 14.81
C LYS A 11 -13.25 -20.22 16.00
N GLY A 12 -13.47 -19.05 16.57
CA GLY A 12 -12.67 -18.56 17.67
C GLY A 12 -11.23 -18.23 17.29
N LEU A 13 -11.00 -17.88 16.02
CA LEU A 13 -9.67 -17.50 15.53
C LEU A 13 -9.47 -16.01 15.66
N GLU A 14 -8.29 -15.61 16.14
CA GLU A 14 -7.93 -14.22 16.25
C GLU A 14 -7.27 -13.74 14.94
N PRO A 15 -7.87 -12.77 14.22
CA PRO A 15 -7.26 -12.27 13.00
C PRO A 15 -5.98 -11.49 13.30
N LEU A 16 -4.98 -11.65 12.42
CA LEU A 16 -3.75 -10.87 12.50
C LEU A 16 -3.92 -9.50 11.89
N GLY A 17 -4.90 -9.35 11.01
CA GLY A 17 -5.20 -8.10 10.34
C GLY A 17 -6.38 -8.25 9.42
N ALA A 18 -6.83 -7.15 8.85
CA ALA A 18 -7.94 -7.11 7.90
C ALA A 18 -7.51 -6.43 6.61
N PHE A 19 -7.96 -6.99 5.48
CA PHE A 19 -7.74 -6.38 4.18
C PHE A 19 -8.60 -5.12 4.05
N LYS A 20 -7.98 -4.00 3.71
CA LYS A 20 -8.67 -2.71 3.60
C LYS A 20 -8.95 -2.31 2.16
N GLY A 21 -8.04 -2.60 1.26
CA GLY A 21 -8.25 -2.19 -0.12
C GLY A 21 -7.09 -2.52 -1.02
N PHE A 22 -7.31 -2.28 -2.31
CA PHE A 22 -6.36 -2.57 -3.37
C PHE A 22 -6.56 -1.55 -4.49
N ALA A 23 -5.48 -1.11 -5.11
CA ALA A 23 -5.57 -0.21 -6.25
C ALA A 23 -4.47 -0.50 -7.26
N VAL A 24 -4.79 -0.26 -8.52
CA VAL A 24 -3.86 -0.41 -9.64
C VAL A 24 -3.82 0.91 -10.39
N ALA A 25 -2.66 1.31 -10.86
CA ALA A 25 -2.50 2.48 -11.71
C ALA A 25 -1.49 2.17 -12.80
N GLY A 26 -1.79 2.65 -14.00
CA GLY A 26 -0.87 2.56 -15.13
C GLY A 26 0.03 3.77 -15.21
N CYS A 27 1.18 3.60 -15.84
CA CYS A 27 2.09 4.69 -16.15
C CYS A 27 2.84 4.36 -17.44
N GLU A 28 3.60 5.33 -17.93
CA GLU A 28 4.40 5.10 -19.14
C GLU A 28 5.38 3.95 -18.92
N PRO A 29 5.53 3.04 -19.92
CA PRO A 29 6.44 1.89 -19.74
C PRO A 29 7.87 2.28 -19.38
N ASP A 30 8.35 3.42 -19.88
CA ASP A 30 9.69 3.92 -19.58
C ASP A 30 9.86 4.30 -18.11
N GLU A 31 8.75 4.53 -17.42
CA GLU A 31 8.72 5.00 -16.04
C GLU A 31 7.98 4.04 -15.12
N MET A 32 7.94 2.78 -15.48
CA MET A 32 7.15 1.79 -14.72
C MET A 32 7.54 1.71 -13.24
N GLY A 33 8.78 2.04 -12.91
CA GLY A 33 9.24 2.02 -11.53
C GLY A 33 8.56 3.03 -10.62
N ILE A 34 7.95 4.07 -11.17
CA ILE A 34 7.26 5.09 -10.37
C ILE A 34 5.75 4.82 -10.24
N GLY A 35 5.30 3.63 -10.64
CA GLY A 35 3.90 3.24 -10.48
C GLY A 35 3.31 3.55 -9.11
N PRO A 36 4.03 3.29 -8.00
CA PRO A 36 3.52 3.60 -6.65
C PRO A 36 3.13 5.07 -6.44
N VAL A 37 3.77 6.01 -7.13
CA VAL A 37 3.44 7.43 -7.05
C VAL A 37 1.99 7.69 -7.48
N PHE A 38 1.45 6.85 -8.37
CA PHE A 38 0.08 6.96 -8.85
C PHE A 38 -0.86 6.01 -8.10
N ALA A 39 -0.41 4.81 -7.79
CA ALA A 39 -1.24 3.79 -7.17
C ALA A 39 -1.54 4.09 -5.70
N ILE A 40 -0.56 4.55 -4.94
CA ILE A 40 -0.72 4.78 -3.51
C ILE A 40 -1.73 5.90 -3.21
N PRO A 41 -1.64 7.09 -3.83
CA PRO A 41 -2.67 8.11 -3.60
C PRO A 41 -4.08 7.63 -3.95
N LYS A 42 -4.20 6.87 -5.03
CA LYS A 42 -5.48 6.31 -5.46
C LYS A 42 -6.07 5.37 -4.40
N LEU A 43 -5.23 4.51 -3.83
CA LEU A 43 -5.65 3.59 -2.77
C LEU A 43 -6.06 4.33 -1.51
N LEU A 44 -5.27 5.30 -1.09
CA LEU A 44 -5.56 6.09 0.11
C LEU A 44 -6.84 6.89 -0.03
N GLU A 45 -7.05 7.52 -1.18
CA GLU A 45 -8.27 8.28 -1.45
C GLU A 45 -9.52 7.39 -1.37
N ARG A 46 -9.46 6.20 -1.96
CA ARG A 46 -10.59 5.26 -1.93
C ARG A 46 -10.95 4.79 -0.53
N ASN A 47 -9.99 4.80 0.39
CA ASN A 47 -10.20 4.36 1.76
C ASN A 47 -10.25 5.51 2.75
N ASN A 48 -10.28 6.76 2.28
CA ASN A 48 -10.32 7.97 3.10
C ASN A 48 -9.15 8.02 4.09
N LEU A 49 -7.97 7.64 3.63
CA LEU A 49 -6.75 7.63 4.43
C LEU A 49 -5.75 8.67 3.94
N ASN A 50 -4.90 9.14 4.83
CA ASN A 50 -3.78 10.01 4.51
C ASN A 50 -2.46 9.24 4.66
N ILE A 51 -1.39 9.76 4.09
CA ILE A 51 -0.06 9.15 4.23
C ILE A 51 0.30 8.96 5.70
N ASP A 52 -0.02 9.94 6.54
CA ASP A 52 0.31 9.91 7.96
C ASP A 52 -0.46 8.84 8.74
N ASP A 53 -1.54 8.32 8.19
CA ASP A 53 -2.32 7.25 8.81
C ASP A 53 -1.65 5.88 8.69
N ILE A 54 -0.61 5.78 7.87
CA ILE A 54 0.08 4.52 7.62
C ILE A 54 1.28 4.43 8.56
N ASP A 55 1.30 3.41 9.41
CA ASP A 55 2.34 3.21 10.40
C ASP A 55 3.54 2.45 9.84
N LEU A 56 3.31 1.55 8.91
CA LEU A 56 4.37 0.71 8.36
C LEU A 56 4.21 0.59 6.84
N TRP A 57 5.31 0.78 6.12
CA TRP A 57 5.36 0.70 4.68
C TRP A 57 6.20 -0.48 4.24
N GLU A 58 5.68 -1.25 3.28
CA GLU A 58 6.45 -2.25 2.56
C GLU A 58 6.48 -1.83 1.10
N LEU A 59 7.60 -1.31 0.66
CA LEU A 59 7.79 -0.84 -0.72
C LEU A 59 8.90 -1.65 -1.37
N ASN A 60 8.57 -2.32 -2.47
CA ASN A 60 9.56 -3.12 -3.18
C ASN A 60 10.65 -2.23 -3.77
N GLU A 61 11.88 -2.47 -3.36
CA GLU A 61 13.05 -1.74 -3.86
C GLU A 61 13.66 -2.48 -5.04
N ALA A 62 12.96 -2.45 -6.18
CA ALA A 62 13.49 -3.03 -7.41
C ALA A 62 14.76 -2.29 -7.85
N PHE A 63 14.74 -0.96 -7.72
CA PHE A 63 15.90 -0.09 -7.96
C PHE A 63 15.89 1.00 -6.90
N ALA A 64 17.07 1.33 -6.37
CA ALA A 64 17.20 2.33 -5.32
C ALA A 64 16.69 3.71 -5.76
N SER A 65 16.99 4.13 -6.98
CA SER A 65 16.56 5.42 -7.50
C SER A 65 15.05 5.52 -7.59
N GLN A 66 14.39 4.46 -8.01
CA GLN A 66 12.94 4.40 -8.11
C GLN A 66 12.29 4.47 -6.71
N THR A 67 12.83 3.75 -5.75
CA THR A 67 12.32 3.73 -4.38
C THR A 67 12.47 5.10 -3.71
N LEU A 68 13.62 5.72 -3.88
CA LEU A 68 13.86 7.07 -3.34
C LEU A 68 12.91 8.12 -3.96
N TYR A 69 12.70 8.05 -5.26
CA TYR A 69 11.78 8.95 -5.94
C TYR A 69 10.36 8.79 -5.39
N CYS A 70 9.89 7.56 -5.26
CA CYS A 70 8.54 7.28 -4.73
C CYS A 70 8.40 7.79 -3.30
N ARG A 71 9.40 7.53 -2.46
CA ARG A 71 9.40 7.99 -1.07
C ARG A 71 9.30 9.51 -0.99
N ASP A 72 10.14 10.21 -1.75
CA ASP A 72 10.19 11.67 -1.71
C ASP A 72 8.91 12.30 -2.27
N LYS A 73 8.40 11.74 -3.37
CA LYS A 73 7.20 12.26 -4.03
C LYS A 73 5.96 12.07 -3.17
N LEU A 74 5.88 10.96 -2.45
CA LEU A 74 4.75 10.66 -1.58
C LEU A 74 4.88 11.27 -0.18
N GLY A 75 6.07 11.72 0.19
CA GLY A 75 6.30 12.29 1.51
C GLY A 75 6.37 11.23 2.62
N ILE A 76 6.82 10.02 2.29
CA ILE A 76 6.94 8.95 3.27
C ILE A 76 8.21 9.15 4.10
N ASP A 77 8.07 9.04 5.42
CA ASP A 77 9.20 9.17 6.33
C ASP A 77 10.19 8.03 6.13
N ASN A 78 11.45 8.32 6.34
CA ASN A 78 12.54 7.38 6.15
C ASN A 78 12.65 6.32 7.27
N GLU A 79 11.94 6.51 8.35
CA GLU A 79 11.95 5.59 9.50
C GLU A 79 10.78 4.63 9.53
#